data_4dc73ca6a4651ffa1aa00cbd71e4a872
#
_entry.id   4dc73ca6a4651ffa1aa00cbd71e4a872
#
_cell.length_a   1.000
_cell.length_b   1.000
_cell.length_c   1.000
_cell.angle_alpha   90.00
_cell.angle_beta   90.00
_cell.angle_gamma   90.00
#
_symmetry.space_group_name_H-M   'P 1'
#
loop_
_entity.id
_entity.type
_entity.pdbx_description
1 polymer ?
#
loop_
_entity_poly.entity_id
_entity_poly.type
_entity_poly.pdbx_seq_one_letter_code
_entity_poly.pdbx_strand_id
1 'polypeptide(L)'
;MARIIETAILNPVEGKTRAQQVARLKEWKKHWLAEGADKVVVKELGAGNIGGAWIFEIHHKSGASYGALIDTYYKNPKSYDDVVAKWQKTPTLNIASYAVAFEVEDI
;
A
#
# COMPACT_ATOMS: atom_id res chain seq x y z
N MET A 1 12.11 -15.38 -11.66
CA MET A 1 10.84 -15.47 -10.93
C MET A 1 10.08 -14.16 -11.08
N ALA A 2 8.76 -14.26 -11.25
CA ALA A 2 7.93 -13.08 -11.45
C ALA A 2 7.87 -12.21 -10.18
N ARG A 3 8.07 -10.92 -10.34
CA ARG A 3 7.81 -9.94 -9.30
C ARG A 3 6.30 -9.82 -9.11
N ILE A 4 5.88 -9.66 -7.87
CA ILE A 4 4.48 -9.42 -7.52
C ILE A 4 4.36 -7.99 -7.02
N ILE A 5 3.38 -7.26 -7.55
CA ILE A 5 3.14 -5.86 -7.18
C ILE A 5 1.68 -5.73 -6.75
N GLU A 6 1.46 -5.36 -5.51
CA GLU A 6 0.15 -4.94 -5.03
C GLU A 6 0.02 -3.45 -5.30
N THR A 7 -1.05 -3.05 -5.96
CA THR A 7 -1.29 -1.65 -6.32
C THR A 7 -2.62 -1.19 -5.75
N ALA A 8 -2.58 -0.13 -4.96
CA ALA A 8 -3.78 0.53 -4.47
C ALA A 8 -3.84 1.95 -5.01
N ILE A 9 -5.02 2.37 -5.46
CA ILE A 9 -5.31 3.78 -5.75
C ILE A 9 -6.04 4.34 -4.55
N LEU A 10 -5.52 5.43 -4.01
CA LEU A 10 -5.99 6.02 -2.77
C LEU A 10 -6.52 7.42 -3.04
N ASN A 11 -7.79 7.65 -2.68
CA ASN A 11 -8.41 8.96 -2.77
C ASN A 11 -8.30 9.68 -1.43
N PRO A 12 -7.94 10.96 -1.42
CA PRO A 12 -7.95 11.76 -0.19
C PRO A 12 -9.36 11.84 0.40
N VAL A 13 -9.44 11.75 1.72
CA VAL A 13 -10.67 12.07 2.44
C VAL A 13 -10.88 13.57 2.39
N GLU A 14 -12.11 14.01 2.14
CA GLU A 14 -12.46 15.44 2.08
C GLU A 14 -11.99 16.17 3.33
N GLY A 15 -11.41 17.34 3.14
CA GLY A 15 -10.92 18.20 4.22
C GLY A 15 -9.50 17.85 4.71
N LYS A 16 -8.90 16.78 4.24
CA LYS A 16 -7.52 16.42 4.61
C LYS A 16 -6.51 17.14 3.72
N THR A 17 -5.51 17.75 4.36
CA THR A 17 -4.45 18.46 3.65
C THR A 17 -3.47 17.48 2.99
N ARG A 18 -2.71 17.97 2.01
CA ARG A 18 -1.65 17.17 1.41
C ARG A 18 -0.62 16.72 2.44
N ALA A 19 -0.29 17.59 3.41
CA ALA A 19 0.65 17.22 4.48
C ALA A 19 0.14 16.05 5.33
N GLN A 20 -1.16 16.03 5.64
CA GLN A 20 -1.79 14.94 6.37
C GLN A 20 -1.78 13.64 5.54
N GLN A 21 -2.06 13.75 4.24
CA GLN A 21 -2.01 12.62 3.32
C GLN A 21 -0.60 12.02 3.24
N VAL A 22 0.40 12.87 3.06
CA VAL A 22 1.82 12.44 2.97
C VAL A 22 2.26 11.77 4.29
N ALA A 23 1.88 12.31 5.42
CA ALA A 23 2.20 11.72 6.73
C ALA A 23 1.61 10.30 6.85
N ARG A 24 0.37 10.10 6.42
CA ARG A 24 -0.28 8.78 6.43
C ARG A 24 0.40 7.80 5.48
N LEU A 25 0.77 8.25 4.28
CA LEU A 25 1.46 7.42 3.30
C LEU A 25 2.83 6.96 3.83
N LYS A 26 3.54 7.84 4.54
CA LYS A 26 4.81 7.49 5.18
C LYS A 26 4.62 6.42 6.28
N GLU A 27 3.56 6.52 7.07
CA GLU A 27 3.22 5.52 8.08
C GLU A 27 2.94 4.15 7.43
N TRP A 28 2.15 4.11 6.36
CA TRP A 28 1.83 2.89 5.65
C TRP A 28 3.07 2.28 4.99
N LYS A 29 3.90 3.10 4.38
CA LYS A 29 5.16 2.63 3.79
C LYS A 29 6.05 1.97 4.84
N LYS A 30 6.22 2.61 5.99
CA LYS A 30 7.01 2.07 7.11
C LYS A 30 6.44 0.74 7.59
N HIS A 31 5.12 0.66 7.71
CA HIS A 31 4.44 -0.57 8.15
C HIS A 31 4.72 -1.73 7.19
N TRP A 32 4.50 -1.54 5.90
CA TRP A 32 4.68 -2.62 4.92
C TRP A 32 6.13 -3.05 4.79
N LEU A 33 7.07 -2.14 4.87
CA LEU A 33 8.50 -2.48 4.88
C LEU A 33 8.86 -3.30 6.13
N ALA A 34 8.31 -2.95 7.29
CA ALA A 34 8.52 -3.71 8.53
C ALA A 34 7.91 -5.11 8.47
N GLU A 35 6.80 -5.28 7.75
CA GLU A 35 6.15 -6.59 7.57
C GLU A 35 6.86 -7.49 6.56
N GLY A 36 7.79 -6.96 5.78
CA GLY A 36 8.61 -7.75 4.87
C GLY A 36 8.46 -7.46 3.39
N ALA A 37 7.76 -6.38 3.01
CA ALA A 37 7.75 -5.95 1.62
C ALA A 37 9.17 -5.60 1.17
N ASP A 38 9.51 -5.93 -0.07
CA ASP A 38 10.85 -5.66 -0.60
C ASP A 38 11.03 -4.18 -0.94
N LYS A 39 9.94 -3.52 -1.38
CA LYS A 39 9.96 -2.13 -1.77
C LYS A 39 8.54 -1.57 -1.71
N VAL A 40 8.41 -0.32 -1.33
CA VAL A 40 7.15 0.42 -1.40
C VAL A 40 7.39 1.67 -2.22
N VAL A 41 6.56 1.88 -3.25
CA VAL A 41 6.64 3.03 -4.14
C VAL A 41 5.33 3.81 -4.04
N VAL A 42 5.44 5.12 -3.80
CA VAL A 42 4.29 6.00 -3.73
C VAL A 42 4.39 7.01 -4.87
N LYS A 43 3.32 7.12 -5.65
CA LYS A 43 3.23 8.06 -6.78
C LYS A 43 2.00 8.94 -6.60
N GLU A 44 2.12 10.19 -7.00
CA GLU A 44 0.99 11.11 -7.04
C GLU A 44 0.45 11.18 -8.46
N LEU A 45 -0.87 11.04 -8.61
CA LEU A 45 -1.50 11.18 -9.92
C LEU A 45 -1.64 12.66 -10.26
N GLY A 46 -0.81 13.13 -11.20
CA GLY A 46 -0.79 14.54 -11.61
C GLY A 46 -1.86 14.90 -12.62
N ALA A 47 -2.31 13.92 -13.43
CA ALA A 47 -3.32 14.13 -14.46
C ALA A 47 -4.11 12.84 -14.70
N GLY A 48 -5.26 12.95 -15.35
CA GLY A 48 -6.18 11.84 -15.64
C GLY A 48 -7.50 11.99 -14.92
N ASN A 49 -8.33 10.94 -14.99
CA ASN A 49 -9.70 10.96 -14.46
C ASN A 49 -9.77 11.06 -12.92
N ILE A 50 -8.71 10.71 -12.23
CA ILE A 50 -8.63 10.69 -10.78
C ILE A 50 -7.43 11.50 -10.28
N GLY A 51 -7.23 12.69 -10.88
CA GLY A 51 -6.19 13.62 -10.45
C GLY A 51 -6.31 13.95 -8.96
N GLY A 52 -5.19 14.08 -8.27
CA GLY A 52 -5.13 14.29 -6.84
C GLY A 52 -5.11 13.01 -6.01
N ALA A 53 -5.30 11.86 -6.63
CA ALA A 53 -5.18 10.56 -5.98
C ALA A 53 -3.71 10.11 -5.89
N TRP A 54 -3.47 9.11 -5.08
CA TRP A 54 -2.16 8.50 -4.91
C TRP A 54 -2.17 7.06 -5.41
N ILE A 55 -1.03 6.61 -5.95
CA ILE A 55 -0.79 5.20 -6.23
C ILE A 55 0.17 4.70 -5.17
N PHE A 56 -0.23 3.64 -4.47
CA PHE A 56 0.59 3.00 -3.44
C PHE A 56 0.91 1.58 -3.91
N GLU A 57 2.19 1.31 -4.16
CA GLU A 57 2.66 0.03 -4.67
C GLU A 57 3.48 -0.69 -3.61
N ILE A 58 3.14 -1.94 -3.36
CA ILE A 58 3.90 -2.83 -2.49
C ILE A 58 4.55 -3.89 -3.37
N HIS A 59 5.86 -3.88 -3.44
CA HIS A 59 6.63 -4.76 -4.31
C HIS A 59 7.18 -5.94 -3.55
N HIS A 60 7.00 -7.13 -4.13
CA HIS A 60 7.57 -8.39 -3.65
C HIS A 60 8.41 -8.98 -4.77
N LYS A 61 9.65 -9.35 -4.48
CA LYS A 61 10.60 -9.86 -5.50
C LYS A 61 10.19 -11.22 -6.06
N SER A 62 9.31 -11.95 -5.37
CA SER A 62 8.89 -13.30 -5.78
C SER A 62 7.60 -13.70 -5.09
N GLY A 63 6.99 -14.80 -5.53
CA GLY A 63 5.87 -15.41 -4.84
C GLY A 63 6.20 -15.87 -3.43
N ALA A 64 7.44 -16.32 -3.20
CA ALA A 64 7.90 -16.71 -1.87
C ALA A 64 7.94 -15.53 -0.90
N SER A 65 8.45 -14.37 -1.36
CA SER A 65 8.46 -13.14 -0.56
C SER A 65 7.03 -12.67 -0.23
N TYR A 66 6.14 -12.72 -1.20
CA TYR A 66 4.74 -12.36 -1.01
C TYR A 66 4.07 -13.28 0.01
N GLY A 67 4.26 -14.60 -0.14
CA GLY A 67 3.74 -15.60 0.80
C GLY A 67 4.29 -15.43 2.21
N ALA A 68 5.57 -15.10 2.35
CA ALA A 68 6.19 -14.84 3.64
C ALA A 68 5.56 -13.65 4.36
N LEU A 69 5.21 -12.59 3.64
CA LEU A 69 4.52 -11.44 4.21
C LEU A 69 3.13 -11.84 4.71
N ILE A 70 2.38 -12.62 3.94
CA ILE A 70 1.08 -13.14 4.34
C ILE A 70 1.20 -14.02 5.58
N ASP A 71 2.22 -14.89 5.63
CA ASP A 71 2.48 -15.74 6.81
C ASP A 71 2.78 -14.90 8.05
N THR A 72 3.51 -13.80 7.91
CA THR A 72 3.78 -12.86 8.99
C THR A 72 2.47 -12.29 9.55
N TYR A 73 1.54 -11.91 8.68
CA TYR A 73 0.22 -11.45 9.10
C TYR A 73 -0.52 -12.53 9.90
N TYR A 74 -0.57 -13.75 9.40
CA TYR A 74 -1.28 -14.85 10.10
C TYR A 74 -0.64 -15.26 11.42
N LYS A 75 0.66 -15.08 11.57
CA LYS A 75 1.35 -15.34 12.85
C LYS A 75 1.07 -14.26 13.88
N ASN A 76 0.92 -13.01 13.45
CA ASN A 76 0.69 -11.87 14.34
C ASN A 76 -0.34 -10.91 13.73
N PRO A 77 -1.61 -11.35 13.62
CA PRO A 77 -2.64 -10.50 13.04
C PRO A 77 -2.89 -9.20 13.83
N LYS A 78 -2.61 -9.22 15.13
CA LYS A 78 -2.82 -8.06 16.00
C LYS A 78 -2.00 -6.85 15.54
N SER A 79 -0.77 -7.05 15.07
CA SER A 79 0.08 -5.97 14.58
C SER A 79 -0.59 -5.20 13.43
N TYR A 80 -1.12 -5.91 12.45
CA TYR A 80 -1.85 -5.33 11.33
C TYR A 80 -3.18 -4.70 11.78
N ASP A 81 -3.94 -5.44 12.60
CA ASP A 81 -5.26 -4.99 13.05
C ASP A 81 -5.17 -3.71 13.87
N ASP A 82 -4.14 -3.57 14.72
CA ASP A 82 -3.92 -2.36 15.51
C ASP A 82 -3.61 -1.15 14.61
N VAL A 83 -2.83 -1.34 13.57
CA VAL A 83 -2.50 -0.28 12.60
C VAL A 83 -3.74 0.13 11.82
N VAL A 84 -4.53 -0.83 11.34
CA VAL A 84 -5.78 -0.57 10.63
C VAL A 84 -6.78 0.17 11.52
N ALA A 85 -6.93 -0.25 12.77
CA ALA A 85 -7.83 0.41 13.72
C ALA A 85 -7.42 1.87 13.95
N LYS A 86 -6.13 2.14 14.07
CA LYS A 86 -5.60 3.51 14.20
C LYS A 86 -5.95 4.36 12.98
N TRP A 87 -5.77 3.80 11.79
CA TRP A 87 -6.07 4.51 10.54
C TRP A 87 -7.57 4.77 10.37
N GLN A 88 -8.42 3.85 10.81
CA GLN A 88 -9.87 3.99 10.74
C GLN A 88 -10.42 5.07 11.69
N LYS A 89 -9.74 5.33 12.80
CA LYS A 89 -10.13 6.41 13.73
C LYS A 89 -9.96 7.80 13.13
N THR A 90 -8.92 7.99 12.33
CA THR A 90 -8.62 9.27 11.67
C THR A 90 -8.38 9.03 10.19
N PRO A 91 -9.43 8.72 9.42
CA PRO A 91 -9.26 8.39 8.01
C PRO A 91 -8.73 9.58 7.23
N THR A 92 -7.67 9.35 6.45
CA THR A 92 -7.01 10.36 5.62
C THR A 92 -7.11 10.03 4.15
N LEU A 93 -7.11 8.73 3.83
CA LEU A 93 -7.14 8.20 2.47
C LEU A 93 -8.07 7.00 2.43
N ASN A 94 -8.83 6.90 1.34
CA ASN A 94 -9.72 5.77 1.06
C ASN A 94 -9.18 4.96 -0.10
N ILE A 95 -9.27 3.65 -0.02
CA ILE A 95 -8.89 2.77 -1.13
C ILE A 95 -9.99 2.82 -2.19
N ALA A 96 -9.67 3.40 -3.35
CA ALA A 96 -10.57 3.45 -4.50
C ALA A 96 -10.48 2.17 -5.33
N SER A 97 -9.29 1.59 -5.46
CA SER A 97 -9.09 0.30 -6.11
C SER A 97 -7.86 -0.40 -5.57
N TYR A 98 -7.85 -1.73 -5.72
CA TYR A 98 -6.73 -2.56 -5.30
C TYR A 98 -6.60 -3.73 -6.27
N ALA A 99 -5.38 -4.03 -6.67
CA ALA A 99 -5.09 -5.15 -7.55
C ALA A 99 -3.72 -5.75 -7.23
N VAL A 100 -3.59 -7.05 -7.47
CA VAL A 100 -2.31 -7.73 -7.42
C VAL A 100 -1.91 -8.08 -8.84
N ALA A 101 -0.75 -7.63 -9.27
CA ALA A 101 -0.24 -7.88 -10.61
C ALA A 101 1.02 -8.73 -10.55
N PHE A 102 1.21 -9.54 -11.57
CA PHE A 102 2.40 -10.38 -11.73
C PHE A 102 3.19 -9.88 -12.93
N GLU A 103 4.49 -9.67 -12.75
CA GLU A 103 5.36 -9.30 -13.86
C GLU A 103 5.45 -10.48 -14.85
N VAL A 104 5.26 -10.19 -16.12
CA VAL A 104 5.37 -11.18 -17.20
C VAL A 104 6.77 -11.05 -17.81
N GLU A 105 7.66 -11.98 -17.48
CA GLU A 105 9.08 -11.87 -17.78
C GLU A 105 9.42 -12.08 -19.28
N ASP A 106 8.57 -12.78 -20.01
CA ASP A 106 8.81 -13.16 -21.41
C ASP A 106 8.11 -12.24 -22.43
N ILE A 107 7.66 -11.10 -22.00
CA ILE A 107 7.06 -10.09 -22.89
C ILE A 107 7.91 -8.83 -22.98
#